data_23fdc3b2a1aaa6cf508f6e4cdf67e276
#
_entry.id   23fdc3b2a1aaa6cf508f6e4cdf67e276
#
_cell.length_a   1.000
_cell.length_b   1.000
_cell.length_c   1.000
_cell.angle_alpha   90.00
_cell.angle_beta   90.00
_cell.angle_gamma   90.00
#
_symmetry.space_group_name_H-M   'P 1'
#
loop_
_entity.id
_entity.type
_entity.pdbx_description
1 polymer ?
#
loop_
_entity_poly.entity_id
_entity_poly.type
_entity_poly.pdbx_seq_one_letter_code
_entity_poly.pdbx_strand_id
1 'polypeptide(L)'
;RRSNKVNRFGWTAADVVPPVENILKRTAEPCEVTGMDCLLDWGICDYTIMPKTLGRGRFSTVYLAIKNGQRYAIKHTPLFPHHELVATRLLREPTLLAEIPPHPNLVTVVETIRTPGHFYLVEEYLDGYVTLESLISTYNQDNPSGPHKLPEDVAYKILAQLVMALHAIHTPLRVCHRDVKPENVLVHPDTLQLKLLDFGLATHFSRSHAKLTTCCGSPAFHCPEIVAALSHPLGTVTYWGPEVDAWT
;
A
#
# COMPACT_ATOMS: atom_id res chain seq x y z
N ARG A 1 -10.12 36.75 1.83
CA ARG A 1 -9.08 36.31 2.81
C ARG A 1 -9.40 34.91 3.24
N ARG A 2 -8.76 33.89 2.63
CA ARG A 2 -8.84 32.49 3.08
C ARG A 2 -7.91 32.35 4.27
N SER A 3 -8.46 31.99 5.43
CA SER A 3 -7.70 31.76 6.65
C SER A 3 -6.88 30.46 6.49
N ASN A 4 -5.56 30.55 6.62
CA ASN A 4 -4.66 29.41 6.81
C ASN A 4 -5.00 28.76 8.16
N LYS A 5 -5.96 27.84 8.18
CA LYS A 5 -6.20 27.01 9.34
C LYS A 5 -5.23 25.82 9.29
N VAL A 6 -4.24 25.88 10.15
CA VAL A 6 -3.38 24.74 10.47
C VAL A 6 -4.22 23.77 11.29
N ASN A 7 -4.22 22.48 10.90
CA ASN A 7 -4.89 21.46 11.71
C ASN A 7 -4.09 21.19 13.00
N ARG A 8 -4.67 20.41 13.92
CA ARG A 8 -4.11 20.09 15.25
C ARG A 8 -2.70 19.46 15.19
N PHE A 9 -2.20 19.09 14.01
CA PHE A 9 -0.92 18.44 13.75
C PHE A 9 0.06 19.32 12.95
N GLY A 10 -0.24 20.59 12.76
CA GLY A 10 0.69 21.55 12.13
C GLY A 10 0.64 21.60 10.58
N TRP A 11 -0.34 20.97 9.94
CA TRP A 11 -0.46 20.94 8.46
C TRP A 11 -1.34 22.08 7.93
N THR A 12 -0.91 22.71 6.83
CA THR A 12 -1.67 23.71 6.10
C THR A 12 -2.25 23.12 4.82
N ALA A 13 -3.28 23.77 4.27
CA ALA A 13 -3.88 23.38 2.99
C ALA A 13 -2.90 23.51 1.78
N ALA A 14 -1.71 24.08 1.99
CA ALA A 14 -0.66 24.19 0.97
C ALA A 14 0.22 22.93 0.86
N ASP A 15 0.14 22.01 1.83
CA ASP A 15 0.84 20.74 1.83
C ASP A 15 0.07 19.66 1.01
N VAL A 16 -0.94 20.07 0.26
CA VAL A 16 -1.79 19.20 -0.57
C VAL A 16 -1.06 18.85 -1.86
N VAL A 17 -0.92 17.55 -2.09
CA VAL A 17 -0.47 16.89 -3.33
C VAL A 17 -1.14 17.51 -4.57
N PRO A 18 -0.42 17.64 -5.70
CA PRO A 18 -0.99 18.11 -6.96
C PRO A 18 -2.22 17.29 -7.38
N PRO A 19 -3.19 17.90 -8.08
CA PRO A 19 -4.46 17.26 -8.42
C PRO A 19 -4.27 15.92 -9.12
N VAL A 20 -5.15 14.97 -8.79
CA VAL A 20 -5.24 13.58 -9.33
C VAL A 20 -5.04 13.49 -10.85
N GLU A 21 -5.39 14.53 -11.59
CA GLU A 21 -5.20 14.62 -13.05
C GLU A 21 -3.76 14.45 -13.52
N ASN A 22 -2.77 14.78 -12.68
CA ASN A 22 -1.36 14.63 -13.02
C ASN A 22 -0.80 13.25 -12.69
N ILE A 23 -1.43 12.50 -11.80
CA ILE A 23 -1.01 11.15 -11.42
C ILE A 23 -1.43 10.12 -12.48
N LEU A 24 -2.54 10.35 -13.21
CA LEU A 24 -3.15 9.38 -14.11
C LEU A 24 -2.76 9.52 -15.59
N LYS A 25 -1.90 10.47 -16.00
CA LYS A 25 -1.79 10.88 -17.42
C LYS A 25 -0.43 10.71 -18.09
N ARG A 26 0.49 9.91 -17.60
CA ARG A 26 1.64 9.54 -18.44
C ARG A 26 1.40 8.19 -19.11
N THR A 27 0.87 8.23 -20.35
CA THR A 27 1.04 7.12 -21.30
C THR A 27 2.42 7.27 -21.93
N ALA A 28 3.37 6.44 -21.53
CA ALA A 28 4.64 6.35 -22.25
C ALA A 28 4.40 5.76 -23.65
N GLU A 29 5.03 6.31 -24.67
CA GLU A 29 5.07 5.69 -25.99
C GLU A 29 5.60 4.26 -25.89
N PRO A 30 5.09 3.32 -26.71
CA PRO A 30 5.48 1.93 -26.62
C PRO A 30 6.98 1.81 -26.97
N CYS A 31 7.78 1.45 -25.99
CA CYS A 31 9.09 0.90 -26.26
C CYS A 31 8.87 -0.54 -26.73
N GLU A 32 9.21 -0.83 -27.99
CA GLU A 32 9.18 -2.18 -28.54
C GLU A 32 10.24 -3.03 -27.83
N VAL A 33 9.83 -3.78 -26.81
CA VAL A 33 10.68 -4.78 -26.16
C VAL A 33 9.95 -6.11 -26.18
N THR A 34 10.42 -6.96 -27.04
CA THR A 34 10.03 -8.36 -27.15
C THR A 34 11.04 -9.22 -26.39
N GLY A 35 10.60 -9.86 -25.31
CA GLY A 35 11.38 -10.90 -24.64
C GLY A 35 11.51 -10.72 -23.12
N MET A 36 11.41 -11.84 -22.42
CA MET A 36 11.40 -11.93 -20.95
C MET A 36 12.76 -11.67 -20.29
N ASP A 37 13.85 -11.63 -21.08
CA ASP A 37 15.23 -11.49 -20.59
C ASP A 37 15.74 -10.04 -20.50
N CYS A 38 14.92 -9.06 -20.88
CA CYS A 38 15.30 -7.63 -20.91
C CYS A 38 15.00 -6.88 -19.62
N LEU A 39 14.73 -7.53 -18.49
CA LEU A 39 14.37 -6.88 -17.23
C LEU A 39 15.51 -6.13 -16.53
N LEU A 40 16.73 -6.18 -17.05
CA LEU A 40 17.91 -5.71 -16.33
C LEU A 40 18.46 -4.35 -16.77
N ASP A 41 17.96 -3.74 -17.87
CA ASP A 41 18.44 -2.46 -18.39
C ASP A 41 17.32 -1.46 -18.75
N TRP A 42 16.28 -1.42 -17.96
CA TRP A 42 15.08 -0.66 -18.33
C TRP A 42 15.05 0.76 -17.79
N GLY A 43 14.92 1.70 -18.71
CA GLY A 43 14.43 3.01 -18.41
C GLY A 43 12.91 3.08 -18.68
N ILE A 44 12.10 3.39 -17.68
CA ILE A 44 10.68 3.70 -17.84
C ILE A 44 10.50 5.16 -17.49
N CYS A 45 10.18 6.00 -18.49
CA CYS A 45 9.89 7.42 -18.24
C CYS A 45 10.92 8.09 -17.31
N ASP A 46 12.20 8.00 -17.64
CA ASP A 46 13.33 8.57 -16.89
C ASP A 46 13.69 7.82 -15.58
N TYR A 47 13.05 6.70 -15.26
CA TYR A 47 13.46 5.82 -14.17
C TYR A 47 14.41 4.75 -14.67
N THR A 48 15.55 4.61 -14.01
CA THR A 48 16.43 3.45 -14.17
C THR A 48 16.04 2.40 -13.14
N ILE A 49 15.49 1.28 -13.59
CA ILE A 49 15.12 0.17 -12.70
C ILE A 49 16.38 -0.63 -12.35
N MET A 50 16.60 -0.79 -11.07
CA MET A 50 17.74 -1.56 -10.55
C MET A 50 17.39 -3.05 -10.48
N PRO A 51 18.37 -3.97 -10.64
CA PRO A 51 18.13 -5.42 -10.53
C PRO A 51 17.65 -5.85 -9.14
N LYS A 52 17.82 -4.98 -8.14
CA LYS A 52 17.42 -5.25 -6.75
C LYS A 52 15.90 -5.30 -6.62
N THR A 53 15.36 -6.49 -6.35
CA THR A 53 13.97 -6.68 -5.95
C THR A 53 13.81 -6.29 -4.48
N LEU A 54 12.85 -5.42 -4.20
CA LEU A 54 12.47 -4.99 -2.85
C LEU A 54 11.40 -5.89 -2.24
N GLY A 55 10.52 -6.46 -3.08
CA GLY A 55 9.45 -7.36 -2.67
C GLY A 55 8.83 -8.09 -3.86
N ARG A 56 8.18 -9.23 -3.60
CA ARG A 56 7.40 -9.98 -4.60
C ARG A 56 6.02 -10.31 -4.04
N GLY A 57 4.99 -9.86 -4.71
CA GLY A 57 3.61 -10.26 -4.48
C GLY A 57 3.14 -11.33 -5.48
N ARG A 58 1.90 -11.75 -5.34
CA ARG A 58 1.29 -12.77 -6.22
C ARG A 58 1.23 -12.34 -7.69
N PHE A 59 1.00 -11.06 -7.95
CA PHE A 59 0.77 -10.51 -9.29
C PHE A 59 1.74 -9.37 -9.65
N SER A 60 2.59 -8.96 -8.74
CA SER A 60 3.47 -7.83 -8.90
C SER A 60 4.84 -8.06 -8.28
N THR A 61 5.82 -7.33 -8.76
CA THR A 61 7.17 -7.29 -8.19
C THR A 61 7.56 -5.84 -7.96
N VAL A 62 8.14 -5.56 -6.79
CA VAL A 62 8.61 -4.22 -6.43
C VAL A 62 10.12 -4.15 -6.64
N TYR A 63 10.57 -3.17 -7.40
CA TYR A 63 11.96 -2.92 -7.71
C TYR A 63 12.43 -1.59 -7.12
N LEU A 64 13.72 -1.50 -6.81
CA LEU A 64 14.37 -0.22 -6.60
C LEU A 64 14.55 0.48 -7.95
N ALA A 65 14.24 1.77 -8.02
CA ALA A 65 14.48 2.59 -9.19
C ALA A 65 15.13 3.93 -8.81
N ILE A 66 15.83 4.53 -9.78
CA ILE A 66 16.50 5.81 -9.62
C ILE A 66 16.04 6.76 -10.72
N LYS A 67 15.71 8.00 -10.35
CA LYS A 67 15.43 9.10 -11.26
C LYS A 67 16.05 10.38 -10.70
N ASN A 68 16.84 11.07 -11.49
CA ASN A 68 17.56 12.29 -11.08
C ASN A 68 18.34 12.14 -9.76
N GLY A 69 18.97 10.96 -9.55
CA GLY A 69 19.72 10.66 -8.34
C GLY A 69 18.88 10.30 -7.11
N GLN A 70 17.55 10.41 -7.19
CA GLN A 70 16.63 10.04 -6.12
C GLN A 70 16.13 8.60 -6.28
N ARG A 71 15.96 7.89 -5.16
CA ARG A 71 15.50 6.50 -5.12
C ARG A 71 13.98 6.43 -4.97
N TYR A 72 13.38 5.43 -5.64
CA TYR A 72 11.95 5.13 -5.63
C TYR A 72 11.71 3.63 -5.53
N ALA A 73 10.54 3.24 -5.03
CA ALA A 73 10.03 1.88 -5.14
C ALA A 73 9.05 1.82 -6.31
N ILE A 74 9.24 0.88 -7.25
CA ILE A 74 8.33 0.71 -8.38
C ILE A 74 7.68 -0.67 -8.31
N LYS A 75 6.38 -0.70 -8.05
CA LYS A 75 5.55 -1.90 -8.08
C LYS A 75 5.12 -2.14 -9.53
N HIS A 76 5.74 -3.13 -10.14
CA HIS A 76 5.46 -3.55 -11.52
C HIS A 76 4.43 -4.69 -11.54
N THR A 77 3.40 -4.55 -12.36
CA THR A 77 2.37 -5.56 -12.59
C THR A 77 2.20 -5.79 -14.08
N PRO A 78 2.45 -7.01 -14.61
CA PRO A 78 2.18 -7.34 -15.99
C PRO A 78 0.67 -7.36 -16.27
N LEU A 79 0.27 -6.79 -17.41
CA LEU A 79 -1.11 -6.74 -17.89
C LEU A 79 -1.29 -7.82 -18.97
N PHE A 80 -2.04 -8.86 -18.66
CA PHE A 80 -2.37 -9.89 -19.65
C PHE A 80 -3.53 -9.45 -20.55
N PRO A 81 -3.47 -9.69 -21.89
CA PRO A 81 -4.40 -9.13 -22.89
C PRO A 81 -5.88 -9.44 -22.70
N HIS A 82 -6.24 -10.42 -21.88
CA HIS A 82 -7.64 -10.87 -21.68
C HIS A 82 -8.22 -10.58 -20.30
N HIS A 83 -7.58 -9.73 -19.51
CA HIS A 83 -8.00 -9.43 -18.14
C HIS A 83 -8.36 -7.95 -17.93
N GLU A 84 -9.41 -7.45 -18.62
CA GLU A 84 -9.95 -6.09 -18.35
C GLU A 84 -10.33 -5.89 -16.87
N LEU A 85 -10.82 -6.95 -16.21
CA LEU A 85 -11.10 -6.94 -14.78
C LEU A 85 -9.84 -6.71 -13.92
N VAL A 86 -8.67 -7.19 -14.37
CA VAL A 86 -7.39 -6.97 -13.69
C VAL A 86 -6.97 -5.52 -13.87
N ALA A 87 -7.10 -4.96 -15.08
CA ALA A 87 -6.78 -3.56 -15.34
C ALA A 87 -7.63 -2.61 -14.47
N THR A 88 -8.93 -2.88 -14.33
CA THR A 88 -9.82 -2.09 -13.47
C THR A 88 -9.43 -2.17 -11.99
N ARG A 89 -8.99 -3.36 -11.53
CA ARG A 89 -8.51 -3.53 -10.14
C ARG A 89 -7.19 -2.81 -9.89
N LEU A 90 -6.27 -2.84 -10.87
CA LEU A 90 -4.97 -2.18 -10.77
C LEU A 90 -5.06 -0.65 -10.70
N LEU A 91 -6.07 -0.07 -11.35
CA LEU A 91 -6.33 1.37 -11.28
C LEU A 91 -6.99 1.79 -9.96
N ARG A 92 -7.55 0.85 -9.21
CA ARG A 92 -8.21 1.16 -7.93
C ARG A 92 -7.20 1.66 -6.90
N GLU A 93 -6.07 0.98 -6.73
CA GLU A 93 -5.04 1.33 -5.75
C GLU A 93 -4.54 2.77 -5.93
N PRO A 94 -4.03 3.18 -7.11
CA PRO A 94 -3.58 4.55 -7.31
C PRO A 94 -4.69 5.59 -7.22
N THR A 95 -5.92 5.25 -7.63
CA THR A 95 -7.06 6.17 -7.50
C THR A 95 -7.39 6.44 -6.04
N LEU A 96 -7.42 5.40 -5.21
CA LEU A 96 -7.64 5.54 -3.78
C LEU A 96 -6.51 6.31 -3.09
N LEU A 97 -5.27 5.97 -3.42
CA LEU A 97 -4.10 6.64 -2.83
C LEU A 97 -4.01 8.12 -3.21
N ALA A 98 -4.52 8.49 -4.40
CA ALA A 98 -4.61 9.89 -4.83
C ALA A 98 -5.66 10.70 -4.05
N GLU A 99 -6.68 10.05 -3.49
CA GLU A 99 -7.68 10.69 -2.63
C GLU A 99 -7.18 10.86 -1.18
N ILE A 100 -6.15 10.09 -0.79
CA ILE A 100 -5.60 10.12 0.56
C ILE A 100 -4.64 11.30 0.71
N PRO A 101 -4.90 12.26 1.60
CA PRO A 101 -3.95 13.32 1.89
C PRO A 101 -2.62 12.73 2.40
N PRO A 102 -1.48 13.40 2.17
CA PRO A 102 -0.20 12.96 2.71
C PRO A 102 -0.30 12.72 4.22
N HIS A 103 0.15 11.56 4.64
CA HIS A 103 0.14 11.18 6.04
C HIS A 103 1.47 10.52 6.43
N PRO A 104 2.06 10.84 7.58
CA PRO A 104 3.37 10.33 7.96
C PRO A 104 3.43 8.80 8.03
N ASN A 105 2.30 8.15 8.29
CA ASN A 105 2.21 6.70 8.46
C ASN A 105 1.58 5.97 7.26
N LEU A 106 1.39 6.65 6.13
CA LEU A 106 0.94 6.04 4.87
C LEU A 106 2.03 6.21 3.79
N VAL A 107 2.15 5.23 2.91
CA VAL A 107 3.05 5.33 1.76
C VAL A 107 2.60 6.45 0.82
N THR A 108 3.56 7.18 0.27
CA THR A 108 3.29 8.24 -0.71
C THR A 108 3.44 7.68 -2.12
N VAL A 109 2.38 7.80 -2.92
CA VAL A 109 2.45 7.55 -4.36
C VAL A 109 2.97 8.79 -5.08
N VAL A 110 3.96 8.60 -5.94
CA VAL A 110 4.59 9.66 -6.72
C VAL A 110 3.91 9.80 -8.06
N GLU A 111 3.77 8.70 -8.80
CA GLU A 111 3.09 8.66 -10.09
C GLU A 111 2.71 7.22 -10.47
N THR A 112 1.89 7.10 -11.51
CA THR A 112 1.58 5.82 -12.15
C THR A 112 1.94 5.87 -13.62
N ILE A 113 2.47 4.77 -14.14
CA ILE A 113 2.87 4.63 -15.54
C ILE A 113 2.18 3.42 -16.11
N ARG A 114 1.56 3.57 -17.27
CA ARG A 114 0.92 2.48 -18.00
C ARG A 114 1.53 2.34 -19.38
N THR A 115 1.89 1.12 -19.74
CA THR A 115 2.30 0.72 -21.09
C THR A 115 1.35 -0.35 -21.62
N PRO A 116 1.38 -0.73 -22.91
CA PRO A 116 0.47 -1.72 -23.48
C PRO A 116 0.45 -3.09 -22.78
N GLY A 117 1.50 -3.47 -22.08
CA GLY A 117 1.58 -4.78 -21.40
C GLY A 117 1.87 -4.70 -19.90
N HIS A 118 2.02 -3.50 -19.34
CA HIS A 118 2.51 -3.35 -17.98
C HIS A 118 1.91 -2.14 -17.28
N PHE A 119 1.78 -2.27 -15.96
CA PHE A 119 1.39 -1.20 -15.07
C PHE A 119 2.46 -1.02 -13.99
N TYR A 120 2.81 0.23 -13.70
CA TYR A 120 3.82 0.61 -12.72
C TYR A 120 3.24 1.63 -11.76
N LEU A 121 3.33 1.33 -10.47
CA LEU A 121 3.02 2.26 -9.38
C LEU A 121 4.35 2.70 -8.78
N VAL A 122 4.64 3.99 -8.87
CA VAL A 122 5.86 4.59 -8.33
C VAL A 122 5.57 5.17 -6.96
N GLU A 123 6.29 4.71 -5.97
CA GLU A 123 6.15 5.09 -4.57
C GLU A 123 7.46 5.66 -4.01
N GLU A 124 7.37 6.39 -2.90
CA GLU A 124 8.54 6.79 -2.14
C GLU A 124 9.39 5.55 -1.77
N TYR A 125 10.73 5.68 -1.88
CA TYR A 125 11.62 4.65 -1.37
C TYR A 125 11.91 4.91 0.11
N LEU A 126 11.62 3.95 0.96
CA LEU A 126 11.80 4.02 2.40
C LEU A 126 13.15 3.40 2.79
N ASP A 127 14.17 4.25 2.84
CA ASP A 127 15.53 3.82 3.15
C ASP A 127 15.67 3.39 4.61
N GLY A 128 16.30 2.24 4.84
CA GLY A 128 16.49 1.69 6.19
C GLY A 128 15.25 1.05 6.82
N TYR A 129 14.08 1.12 6.17
CA TYR A 129 12.88 0.45 6.67
C TYR A 129 12.91 -1.06 6.41
N VAL A 130 12.34 -1.81 7.34
CA VAL A 130 12.11 -3.25 7.24
C VAL A 130 10.64 -3.56 7.44
N THR A 131 10.17 -4.73 7.01
CA THR A 131 8.79 -5.15 7.33
C THR A 131 8.66 -5.39 8.83
N LEU A 132 7.47 -5.15 9.38
CA LEU A 132 7.19 -5.46 10.78
C LEU A 132 7.40 -6.96 11.07
N GLU A 133 7.12 -7.83 10.11
CA GLU A 133 7.44 -9.26 10.20
C GLU A 133 8.94 -9.50 10.41
N SER A 134 9.79 -8.85 9.61
CA SER A 134 11.25 -8.94 9.75
C SER A 134 11.73 -8.37 11.09
N LEU A 135 11.16 -7.24 11.52
CA LEU A 135 11.49 -6.65 12.82
C LEU A 135 11.17 -7.60 13.98
N ILE A 136 9.96 -8.19 13.98
CA ILE A 136 9.56 -9.20 14.99
C ILE A 136 10.51 -10.40 14.96
N SER A 137 10.87 -10.87 13.76
CA SER A 137 11.79 -12.00 13.61
C SER A 137 13.17 -11.70 14.17
N THR A 138 13.70 -10.49 13.97
CA THR A 138 14.99 -10.07 14.51
C THR A 138 14.95 -10.03 16.04
N TYR A 139 13.94 -9.43 16.64
CA TYR A 139 13.79 -9.42 18.12
C TYR A 139 13.71 -10.83 18.71
N ASN A 140 13.08 -11.77 18.00
CA ASN A 140 12.97 -13.15 18.46
C ASN A 140 14.30 -13.91 18.33
N GLN A 141 15.13 -13.62 17.30
CA GLN A 141 16.47 -14.18 17.14
C GLN A 141 17.44 -13.68 18.20
N ASP A 142 17.36 -12.41 18.56
CA ASP A 142 18.19 -11.80 19.60
C ASP A 142 17.84 -12.30 21.01
N ASN A 143 16.63 -12.85 21.19
CA ASN A 143 16.15 -13.38 22.46
C ASN A 143 15.51 -14.78 22.33
N PRO A 144 16.27 -15.82 21.95
CA PRO A 144 15.73 -17.14 21.60
C PRO A 144 15.09 -17.87 22.80
N SER A 145 15.45 -17.53 24.04
CA SER A 145 14.86 -18.09 25.26
C SER A 145 13.75 -17.22 25.86
N GLY A 146 13.48 -16.07 25.26
CA GLY A 146 12.47 -15.13 25.69
C GLY A 146 11.10 -15.38 25.03
N PRO A 147 10.08 -14.62 25.43
CA PRO A 147 8.80 -14.64 24.75
C PRO A 147 8.98 -14.14 23.30
N HIS A 148 8.44 -14.88 22.34
CA HIS A 148 8.43 -14.48 20.92
C HIS A 148 7.50 -13.29 20.68
N LYS A 149 7.92 -12.10 21.12
CA LYS A 149 7.14 -10.86 21.00
C LYS A 149 8.05 -9.64 21.00
N LEU A 150 7.56 -8.55 20.44
CA LEU A 150 8.17 -7.23 20.61
C LEU A 150 8.08 -6.78 22.08
N PRO A 151 9.04 -5.99 22.57
CA PRO A 151 8.90 -5.23 23.82
C PRO A 151 7.60 -4.40 23.78
N GLU A 152 6.94 -4.30 24.93
CA GLU A 152 5.61 -3.67 25.00
C GLU A 152 5.64 -2.19 24.59
N ASP A 153 6.69 -1.46 24.98
CA ASP A 153 6.88 -0.06 24.59
C ASP A 153 7.11 0.12 23.09
N VAL A 154 7.81 -0.82 22.43
CA VAL A 154 8.00 -0.86 20.98
C VAL A 154 6.67 -1.18 20.29
N ALA A 155 5.97 -2.21 20.75
CA ALA A 155 4.68 -2.60 20.20
C ALA A 155 3.64 -1.47 20.31
N TYR A 156 3.60 -0.78 21.47
CA TYR A 156 2.71 0.36 21.68
C TYR A 156 2.99 1.51 20.69
N LYS A 157 4.25 1.87 20.46
CA LYS A 157 4.63 2.94 19.53
C LYS A 157 4.25 2.61 18.08
N ILE A 158 4.42 1.35 17.68
CA ILE A 158 4.04 0.85 16.34
C ILE A 158 2.52 0.85 16.19
N LEU A 159 1.81 0.27 17.17
CA LEU A 159 0.34 0.19 17.14
C LEU A 159 -0.32 1.57 17.12
N ALA A 160 0.16 2.52 17.93
CA ALA A 160 -0.37 3.88 17.94
C ALA A 160 -0.29 4.53 16.54
N GLN A 161 0.81 4.36 15.82
CA GLN A 161 0.99 4.88 14.47
C GLN A 161 0.11 4.15 13.45
N LEU A 162 -0.05 2.83 13.57
CA LEU A 162 -0.94 2.05 12.72
C LEU A 162 -2.40 2.50 12.88
N VAL A 163 -2.85 2.70 14.12
CA VAL A 163 -4.19 3.25 14.41
C VAL A 163 -4.36 4.63 13.79
N MET A 164 -3.35 5.51 13.85
CA MET A 164 -3.39 6.83 13.19
C MET A 164 -3.50 6.70 11.66
N ALA A 165 -2.75 5.78 11.05
CA ALA A 165 -2.84 5.50 9.61
C ALA A 165 -4.24 5.03 9.21
N LEU A 166 -4.79 4.06 9.92
CA LEU A 166 -6.14 3.54 9.67
C LEU A 166 -7.21 4.61 9.92
N HIS A 167 -7.09 5.39 10.98
CA HIS A 167 -8.02 6.50 11.25
C HIS A 167 -8.03 7.52 10.10
N ALA A 168 -6.87 7.84 9.53
CA ALA A 168 -6.73 8.79 8.42
C ALA A 168 -7.47 8.34 7.15
N ILE A 169 -7.61 7.03 6.93
CA ILE A 169 -8.37 6.50 5.78
C ILE A 169 -9.81 6.18 6.11
N HIS A 170 -10.11 5.68 7.32
CA HIS A 170 -11.47 5.29 7.72
C HIS A 170 -12.41 6.50 7.87
N THR A 171 -11.97 7.53 8.60
CA THR A 171 -12.88 8.59 9.04
C THR A 171 -13.19 9.60 7.95
N PRO A 172 -12.21 10.26 7.29
CA PRO A 172 -12.53 11.26 6.27
C PRO A 172 -12.91 10.65 4.92
N LEU A 173 -12.22 9.57 4.52
CA LEU A 173 -12.30 9.03 3.16
C LEU A 173 -13.23 7.82 3.04
N ARG A 174 -13.57 7.19 4.15
CA ARG A 174 -14.35 5.95 4.19
C ARG A 174 -13.72 4.84 3.34
N VAL A 175 -12.40 4.74 3.42
CA VAL A 175 -11.62 3.68 2.79
C VAL A 175 -11.22 2.69 3.86
N CYS A 176 -11.39 1.39 3.63
CA CYS A 176 -10.81 0.31 4.42
C CYS A 176 -9.70 -0.38 3.62
N HIS A 177 -8.65 -0.80 4.31
CA HIS A 177 -7.46 -1.39 3.73
C HIS A 177 -7.66 -2.85 3.33
N ARG A 178 -8.22 -3.67 4.21
CA ARG A 178 -8.60 -5.09 4.05
C ARG A 178 -7.43 -6.08 3.91
N ASP A 179 -6.20 -5.64 4.05
CA ASP A 179 -5.02 -6.53 4.08
C ASP A 179 -3.95 -5.96 5.02
N VAL A 180 -4.36 -5.48 6.19
CA VAL A 180 -3.43 -5.10 7.26
C VAL A 180 -2.74 -6.37 7.75
N LYS A 181 -1.40 -6.37 7.73
CA LYS A 181 -0.57 -7.49 8.18
C LYS A 181 0.88 -7.04 8.33
N PRO A 182 1.71 -7.76 9.07
CA PRO A 182 3.11 -7.38 9.32
C PRO A 182 3.95 -7.18 8.06
N GLU A 183 3.65 -7.87 6.96
CA GLU A 183 4.34 -7.74 5.68
C GLU A 183 4.02 -6.42 4.95
N ASN A 184 2.82 -5.86 5.20
CA ASN A 184 2.35 -4.61 4.61
C ASN A 184 2.65 -3.39 5.50
N VAL A 185 3.34 -3.57 6.61
CA VAL A 185 3.77 -2.51 7.52
C VAL A 185 5.29 -2.41 7.50
N LEU A 186 5.82 -1.29 7.05
CA LEU A 186 7.25 -0.99 7.16
C LEU A 186 7.53 -0.19 8.41
N VAL A 187 8.62 -0.52 9.09
CA VAL A 187 9.08 0.16 10.30
C VAL A 187 10.57 0.46 10.18
N HIS A 188 10.97 1.67 10.51
CA HIS A 188 12.40 1.99 10.63
C HIS A 188 12.90 1.51 12.00
N PRO A 189 13.89 0.59 12.06
CA PRO A 189 14.28 -0.06 13.31
C PRO A 189 14.70 0.90 14.42
N ASP A 190 15.45 1.97 14.07
CA ASP A 190 15.99 2.90 15.07
C ASP A 190 14.97 3.92 15.56
N THR A 191 14.13 4.42 14.65
CA THR A 191 13.17 5.51 14.98
C THR A 191 11.78 4.99 15.33
N LEU A 192 11.48 3.72 15.00
CA LEU A 192 10.17 3.09 15.09
C LEU A 192 9.10 3.82 14.28
N GLN A 193 9.49 4.64 13.28
CA GLN A 193 8.56 5.27 12.37
C GLN A 193 7.93 4.22 11.46
N LEU A 194 6.60 4.26 11.34
CA LEU A 194 5.80 3.30 10.60
C LEU A 194 5.26 3.89 9.29
N LYS A 195 5.21 3.06 8.26
CA LYS A 195 4.50 3.30 7.00
C LYS A 195 3.63 2.09 6.65
N LEU A 196 2.33 2.31 6.44
CA LEU A 196 1.40 1.30 5.91
C LEU A 196 1.44 1.33 4.38
N LEU A 197 1.57 0.15 3.78
CA LEU A 197 1.71 -0.08 2.33
C LEU A 197 0.54 -0.87 1.77
N ASP A 198 0.53 -1.01 0.43
CA ASP A 198 -0.27 -1.96 -0.36
C ASP A 198 -1.79 -1.80 -0.23
N PHE A 199 -2.32 -0.80 -0.90
CA PHE A 199 -3.76 -0.52 -1.00
C PHE A 199 -4.46 -1.30 -2.13
N GLY A 200 -3.84 -2.34 -2.66
CA GLY A 200 -4.36 -3.16 -3.77
C GLY A 200 -5.69 -3.85 -3.47
N LEU A 201 -6.01 -4.07 -2.21
CA LEU A 201 -7.31 -4.59 -1.76
C LEU A 201 -8.21 -3.53 -1.14
N ALA A 202 -7.75 -2.29 -0.99
CA ALA A 202 -8.52 -1.24 -0.36
C ALA A 202 -9.80 -0.89 -1.14
N THR A 203 -10.82 -0.41 -0.43
CA THR A 203 -12.09 -0.02 -1.05
C THR A 203 -12.85 0.98 -0.18
N HIS A 204 -13.69 1.79 -0.83
CA HIS A 204 -14.64 2.62 -0.10
C HIS A 204 -15.71 1.78 0.59
N PHE A 205 -16.17 2.25 1.75
CA PHE A 205 -17.34 1.71 2.45
C PHE A 205 -18.39 2.80 2.69
N SER A 206 -19.67 2.40 2.75
CA SER A 206 -20.78 3.33 2.99
C SER A 206 -21.16 3.33 4.45
N ARG A 207 -21.54 4.51 4.99
CA ARG A 207 -22.09 4.60 6.36
C ARG A 207 -23.52 4.06 6.46
N SER A 208 -24.27 4.07 5.36
CA SER A 208 -25.70 3.96 5.47
C SER A 208 -26.29 2.57 5.25
N HIS A 209 -25.70 1.67 4.45
CA HIS A 209 -26.32 0.34 4.24
C HIS A 209 -25.52 -0.64 3.37
N ALA A 210 -24.46 -0.22 2.68
CA ALA A 210 -23.71 -1.12 1.81
C ALA A 210 -22.53 -1.76 2.57
N LYS A 211 -22.81 -2.88 3.18
CA LYS A 211 -21.78 -3.76 3.70
C LYS A 211 -20.94 -4.32 2.55
N LEU A 212 -19.68 -4.59 2.82
CA LEU A 212 -18.80 -5.21 1.87
C LEU A 212 -19.12 -6.72 1.78
N THR A 213 -18.99 -7.26 0.56
CA THR A 213 -19.33 -8.68 0.27
C THR A 213 -18.15 -9.46 -0.29
N THR A 214 -17.08 -8.78 -0.70
CA THR A 214 -15.92 -9.42 -1.34
C THR A 214 -14.99 -9.99 -0.28
N CYS A 215 -14.93 -11.30 -0.16
CA CYS A 215 -13.93 -11.99 0.70
C CYS A 215 -12.54 -11.80 0.09
N CYS A 216 -11.66 -11.12 0.79
CA CYS A 216 -10.29 -10.86 0.39
C CYS A 216 -9.41 -10.63 1.61
N GLY A 217 -8.12 -10.44 1.40
CA GLY A 217 -7.11 -10.35 2.44
C GLY A 217 -6.31 -11.64 2.58
N SER A 218 -5.33 -11.62 3.46
CA SER A 218 -4.46 -12.76 3.74
C SER A 218 -5.11 -13.72 4.74
N PRO A 219 -5.24 -15.03 4.43
CA PRO A 219 -6.05 -15.97 5.22
C PRO A 219 -5.69 -16.04 6.71
N ALA A 220 -4.41 -15.90 7.06
CA ALA A 220 -3.95 -15.94 8.45
C ALA A 220 -4.50 -14.79 9.31
N PHE A 221 -4.97 -13.72 8.66
CA PHE A 221 -5.46 -12.49 9.30
C PHE A 221 -6.97 -12.28 9.07
N HIS A 222 -7.69 -13.28 8.54
CA HIS A 222 -9.13 -13.14 8.32
C HIS A 222 -9.89 -13.00 9.63
N CYS A 223 -10.74 -11.99 9.72
CA CYS A 223 -11.71 -11.86 10.80
C CYS A 223 -12.80 -12.95 10.73
N PRO A 224 -13.50 -13.25 11.84
CA PRO A 224 -14.54 -14.26 11.87
C PRO A 224 -15.61 -14.09 10.81
N GLU A 225 -15.96 -12.83 10.47
CA GLU A 225 -16.98 -12.52 9.45
C GLU A 225 -16.52 -12.94 8.05
N ILE A 226 -15.24 -12.74 7.71
CA ILE A 226 -14.70 -13.20 6.43
C ILE A 226 -14.58 -14.72 6.41
N VAL A 227 -14.16 -15.36 7.50
CA VAL A 227 -14.10 -16.82 7.60
C VAL A 227 -15.51 -17.43 7.42
N ALA A 228 -16.51 -16.87 8.08
CA ALA A 228 -17.90 -17.27 7.89
C ALA A 228 -18.37 -17.09 6.45
N ALA A 229 -18.01 -15.97 5.81
CA ALA A 229 -18.38 -15.67 4.44
C ALA A 229 -17.80 -16.66 3.42
N LEU A 230 -16.62 -17.22 3.67
CA LEU A 230 -15.99 -18.23 2.80
C LEU A 230 -16.78 -19.56 2.77
N SER A 231 -17.57 -19.84 3.79
CA SER A 231 -18.39 -21.05 3.91
C SER A 231 -19.79 -20.89 3.33
N HIS A 232 -20.14 -19.72 2.78
CA HIS A 232 -21.47 -19.42 2.25
C HIS A 232 -21.38 -18.99 0.78
N PRO A 233 -22.50 -19.03 0.02
CA PRO A 233 -22.52 -18.53 -1.36
C PRO A 233 -22.05 -17.09 -1.44
N LEU A 234 -21.32 -16.76 -2.51
CA LEU A 234 -20.77 -15.42 -2.73
C LEU A 234 -21.83 -14.33 -2.60
N GLY A 235 -21.54 -13.31 -1.80
CA GLY A 235 -22.41 -12.17 -1.60
C GLY A 235 -23.52 -12.32 -0.55
N THR A 236 -23.66 -13.48 0.09
CA THR A 236 -24.68 -13.71 1.12
C THR A 236 -24.24 -13.20 2.49
N VAL A 237 -22.96 -13.23 2.80
CA VAL A 237 -22.40 -12.68 4.04
C VAL A 237 -21.80 -11.32 3.76
N THR A 238 -22.05 -10.40 4.68
CA THR A 238 -21.61 -9.01 4.57
C THR A 238 -20.81 -8.62 5.81
N TYR A 239 -19.85 -7.71 5.65
CA TYR A 239 -19.00 -7.23 6.74
C TYR A 239 -18.75 -5.72 6.67
N TRP A 240 -18.30 -5.13 7.76
CA TRP A 240 -17.91 -3.74 7.84
C TRP A 240 -16.38 -3.61 7.65
N GLY A 241 -15.95 -2.69 6.79
CA GLY A 241 -14.54 -2.53 6.44
C GLY A 241 -13.63 -2.14 7.61
N PRO A 242 -13.96 -1.11 8.40
CA PRO A 242 -13.13 -0.69 9.53
C PRO A 242 -12.96 -1.77 10.62
N GLU A 243 -13.99 -2.60 10.83
CA GLU A 243 -13.93 -3.69 11.81
C GLU A 243 -12.96 -4.78 11.36
N VAL A 244 -12.90 -5.05 10.05
CA VAL A 244 -11.93 -6.00 9.48
C VAL A 244 -10.50 -5.50 9.67
N ASP A 245 -10.22 -4.21 9.41
CA ASP A 245 -8.89 -3.64 9.61
C ASP A 245 -8.51 -3.56 11.10
N ALA A 246 -9.49 -3.47 11.99
CA ALA A 246 -9.25 -3.44 13.44
C ALA A 246 -9.01 -4.84 14.05
N TRP A 247 -9.45 -5.91 13.38
CA TRP A 247 -9.23 -7.30 13.80
C TRP A 247 -7.78 -7.72 13.62
N THR A 248 -7.16 -7.29 12.53
CA THR A 248 -5.81 -7.70 12.13
C THR A 248 -4.73 -6.92 12.86
#